data_971530d49fedce081dc6bffc55b9063d
#
_entry.id   971530d49fedce081dc6bffc55b9063d
#
_cell.length_a   1.000
_cell.length_b   1.000
_cell.length_c   1.000
_cell.angle_alpha   90.00
_cell.angle_beta   90.00
_cell.angle_gamma   90.00
#
_symmetry.space_group_name_H-M   'P 1'
#
loop_
_entity.id
_entity.type
_entity.pdbx_description
1 polymer ?
#
loop_
_entity_poly.entity_id
_entity_poly.type
_entity_poly.pdbx_seq_one_letter_code
_entity_poly.pdbx_strand_id
1 'polypeptide(L)'
;DASPYYHSCFSKDNAITYCHFPSTKYHIDSENIDYLKTDLGMTERSNVFSDNKDYVDINNPKNCKTKPQFSRRKEYFEILKYGYWNLMRNSTLITNSEFSRRAIVNAFGSDNIYVLSPPIDIETFRNVALMANGDDETNDIILVISRIAPHKKIENAIKLAKILKDNNVSKGMKIVGNLYYYFFDYYSELKQMVLDLGLTDYLTFEINASLDKLLSIIRESRVYFHPMIGEHFGMAVLEAMAAGLIPVVPNEGGLTEFVPQEYQFNTIEQAAEIIMHVFTHLPKTERIKISNDINKFSNSHYIEGFQTILNELLSRRRK
;
A
#
# COMPACT_ATOMS: atom_id res chain seq x y z
N ASP A 1 -11.13 -2.51 12.46
CA ASP A 1 -12.31 -3.00 11.76
C ASP A 1 -13.39 -3.43 12.74
N ALA A 2 -14.29 -2.49 13.10
CA ALA A 2 -15.46 -2.77 13.93
C ALA A 2 -16.66 -3.28 13.11
N SER A 3 -16.47 -3.53 11.81
CA SER A 3 -17.52 -3.80 10.84
C SER A 3 -18.40 -5.04 11.13
N PRO A 4 -17.92 -6.15 11.73
CA PRO A 4 -18.77 -7.31 11.98
C PRO A 4 -19.98 -7.04 12.86
N TYR A 5 -19.84 -6.11 13.81
CA TYR A 5 -20.95 -5.76 14.73
C TYR A 5 -22.06 -4.96 14.04
N TYR A 6 -21.71 -4.11 13.09
CA TYR A 6 -22.70 -3.30 12.36
C TYR A 6 -23.45 -4.11 11.31
N HIS A 7 -22.84 -5.17 10.76
CA HIS A 7 -23.46 -6.02 9.75
C HIS A 7 -24.41 -7.08 10.32
N SER A 8 -24.34 -7.40 11.62
CA SER A 8 -25.25 -8.34 12.25
C SER A 8 -26.70 -7.88 12.25
N CYS A 9 -26.96 -6.59 12.03
CA CYS A 9 -28.29 -5.99 11.96
C CYS A 9 -28.95 -6.11 10.57
N PHE A 10 -28.24 -6.52 9.53
CA PHE A 10 -28.77 -6.67 8.18
C PHE A 10 -29.03 -8.13 7.85
N SER A 11 -30.12 -8.42 7.12
CA SER A 11 -30.33 -9.78 6.61
C SER A 11 -29.24 -10.13 5.61
N LYS A 12 -28.74 -11.36 5.67
CA LYS A 12 -27.62 -11.86 4.83
C LYS A 12 -27.87 -11.64 3.33
N ASP A 13 -29.13 -11.66 2.91
CA ASP A 13 -29.53 -11.55 1.51
C ASP A 13 -29.54 -10.10 1.00
N ASN A 14 -29.37 -9.11 1.87
CA ASN A 14 -29.50 -7.69 1.56
C ASN A 14 -28.20 -6.89 1.73
N ALA A 15 -27.08 -7.57 2.03
CA ALA A 15 -25.80 -6.91 2.26
C ALA A 15 -24.72 -7.38 1.28
N ILE A 16 -23.99 -6.42 0.73
CA ILE A 16 -22.74 -6.64 0.02
C ILE A 16 -21.62 -6.12 0.94
N THR A 17 -20.63 -6.95 1.20
CA THR A 17 -19.49 -6.57 2.04
C THR A 17 -18.25 -6.36 1.19
N TYR A 18 -17.64 -5.19 1.25
CA TYR A 18 -16.34 -4.95 0.65
C TYR A 18 -15.24 -5.33 1.63
N CYS A 19 -14.48 -6.37 1.30
CA CYS A 19 -13.37 -6.87 2.10
C CYS A 19 -12.05 -6.61 1.36
N HIS A 20 -11.29 -5.62 1.81
CA HIS A 20 -9.98 -5.33 1.22
C HIS A 20 -9.03 -6.51 1.31
N PHE A 21 -8.95 -7.11 2.49
CA PHE A 21 -8.11 -8.28 2.79
C PHE A 21 -8.50 -8.84 4.16
N PRO A 22 -8.46 -10.17 4.39
CA PRO A 22 -8.78 -10.76 5.67
C PRO A 22 -7.60 -10.66 6.68
N SER A 23 -7.07 -9.46 6.86
CA SER A 23 -5.81 -9.18 7.59
C SER A 23 -5.71 -9.90 8.92
N THR A 24 -6.72 -9.74 9.78
CA THR A 24 -6.69 -10.31 11.13
C THR A 24 -6.52 -11.83 11.10
N LYS A 25 -7.35 -12.54 10.32
CA LYS A 25 -7.27 -14.00 10.26
C LYS A 25 -6.02 -14.48 9.53
N TYR A 26 -5.69 -13.85 8.40
CA TYR A 26 -4.51 -14.20 7.62
C TYR A 26 -3.23 -14.09 8.42
N HIS A 27 -3.04 -13.00 9.16
CA HIS A 27 -1.81 -12.79 9.94
C HIS A 27 -1.77 -13.58 11.24
N ILE A 28 -2.93 -13.91 11.83
CA ILE A 28 -2.99 -14.86 12.95
C ILE A 28 -2.58 -16.25 12.47
N ASP A 29 -3.15 -16.73 11.37
CA ASP A 29 -2.88 -18.07 10.84
C ASP A 29 -1.44 -18.21 10.29
N SER A 30 -0.83 -17.11 9.81
CA SER A 30 0.55 -17.08 9.33
C SER A 30 1.60 -16.76 10.40
N GLU A 31 1.18 -16.60 11.67
CA GLU A 31 2.05 -16.21 12.80
C GLU A 31 2.89 -14.94 12.54
N ASN A 32 2.40 -14.04 11.70
CA ASN A 32 3.09 -12.78 11.39
C ASN A 32 3.02 -11.81 12.59
N ILE A 33 3.94 -11.99 13.54
CA ILE A 33 4.00 -11.26 14.80
C ILE A 33 4.19 -9.75 14.58
N ASP A 34 4.94 -9.35 13.57
CA ASP A 34 5.20 -7.93 13.29
C ASP A 34 3.92 -7.22 12.83
N TYR A 35 3.15 -7.84 11.97
CA TYR A 35 1.85 -7.31 11.56
C TYR A 35 0.86 -7.26 12.73
N LEU A 36 0.77 -8.33 13.50
CA LEU A 36 -0.11 -8.41 14.66
C LEU A 36 0.21 -7.32 15.71
N LYS A 37 1.49 -7.02 15.93
CA LYS A 37 1.91 -5.95 16.85
C LYS A 37 1.50 -4.57 16.38
N THR A 38 1.45 -4.32 15.07
CA THR A 38 1.23 -2.99 14.50
C THR A 38 -0.24 -2.71 14.18
N ASP A 39 -0.92 -3.58 13.47
CA ASP A 39 -2.32 -3.39 13.09
C ASP A 39 -3.28 -3.56 14.28
N LEU A 40 -2.97 -4.46 15.19
CA LEU A 40 -3.77 -4.65 16.39
C LEU A 40 -3.69 -3.46 17.36
N GLY A 41 -2.55 -2.79 17.43
CA GLY A 41 -2.40 -1.54 18.16
C GLY A 41 -3.22 -0.39 17.57
N MET A 42 -3.48 -0.42 16.26
CA MET A 42 -4.26 0.60 15.56
C MET A 42 -5.77 0.42 15.77
N THR A 43 -6.28 -0.80 15.80
CA THR A 43 -7.72 -1.09 15.94
C THR A 43 -8.27 -0.67 17.31
N GLU A 44 -7.49 -0.77 18.37
CA GLU A 44 -7.90 -0.30 19.71
C GLU A 44 -8.00 1.22 19.81
N ARG A 45 -7.35 1.98 18.91
CA ARG A 45 -7.31 3.45 18.93
C ARG A 45 -8.27 4.11 17.96
N SER A 46 -8.72 3.41 16.91
CA SER A 46 -9.71 3.93 15.97
C SER A 46 -11.10 4.14 16.58
N ASN A 47 -11.35 3.63 17.78
CA ASN A 47 -12.57 3.93 18.56
C ASN A 47 -12.54 5.30 19.28
N VAL A 48 -11.45 6.05 19.16
CA VAL A 48 -11.39 7.44 19.61
C VAL A 48 -11.54 8.33 18.37
N PHE A 49 -12.76 8.48 17.92
CA PHE A 49 -13.14 9.56 16.99
C PHE A 49 -12.88 10.89 17.68
N SER A 50 -11.75 11.49 17.45
CA SER A 50 -11.58 12.92 17.64
C SER A 50 -10.36 13.42 16.88
N ASP A 51 -10.65 14.26 15.92
CA ASP A 51 -9.80 15.31 15.38
C ASP A 51 -8.36 14.94 14.97
N ASN A 52 -7.96 15.33 13.78
CA ASN A 52 -6.66 15.50 13.12
C ASN A 52 -5.39 15.72 14.00
N LYS A 53 -5.36 15.21 15.24
CA LYS A 53 -4.29 15.41 16.21
C LYS A 53 -3.30 14.25 16.35
N ASP A 54 -3.44 13.20 15.55
CA ASP A 54 -2.60 11.99 15.63
C ASP A 54 -1.29 12.07 14.82
N TYR A 55 -1.04 13.20 14.15
CA TYR A 55 0.22 13.44 13.45
C TYR A 55 1.28 13.92 14.44
N VAL A 56 2.48 13.36 14.34
CA VAL A 56 3.63 13.79 15.16
C VAL A 56 4.05 15.18 14.68
N ASP A 57 4.04 16.13 15.60
CA ASP A 57 4.84 17.35 15.44
C ASP A 57 6.32 16.94 15.60
N ILE A 58 7.02 16.84 14.47
CA ILE A 58 8.42 16.43 14.40
C ILE A 58 9.32 17.35 15.27
N ASN A 59 8.87 18.57 15.53
CA ASN A 59 9.61 19.56 16.30
C ASN A 59 9.36 19.44 17.82
N ASN A 60 8.35 18.65 18.25
CA ASN A 60 8.05 18.51 19.68
C ASN A 60 7.62 17.08 20.07
N PRO A 61 8.57 16.12 20.16
CA PRO A 61 8.26 14.70 20.43
C PRO A 61 7.80 14.39 21.86
N LYS A 62 7.81 15.36 22.79
CA LYS A 62 7.52 15.14 24.22
C LYS A 62 6.02 14.96 24.55
N ASN A 63 5.10 15.15 23.61
CA ASN A 63 3.67 14.99 23.82
C ASN A 63 3.15 13.54 23.58
N CYS A 64 4.03 12.56 23.56
CA CYS A 64 3.70 11.16 23.34
C CYS A 64 3.06 10.55 24.58
N LYS A 65 1.76 10.22 24.54
CA LYS A 65 1.04 9.54 25.62
C LYS A 65 1.36 8.03 25.63
N THR A 66 1.41 7.48 26.82
CA THR A 66 1.83 6.12 27.21
C THR A 66 1.32 4.97 26.34
N LYS A 67 2.18 3.94 26.15
CA LYS A 67 1.91 2.66 25.46
C LYS A 67 0.75 1.90 26.10
N PRO A 68 -0.21 1.33 25.36
CA PRO A 68 -1.29 0.52 25.93
C PRO A 68 -0.82 -0.86 26.37
N GLN A 69 -1.38 -1.36 27.49
CA GLN A 69 -1.10 -2.70 28.04
C GLN A 69 -1.76 -3.84 27.25
N PHE A 70 -1.02 -4.90 27.01
CA PHE A 70 -1.29 -5.99 26.04
C PHE A 70 -2.27 -7.10 26.51
N SER A 71 -2.83 -7.08 27.72
CA SER A 71 -3.35 -8.28 28.40
C SER A 71 -4.76 -8.77 28.03
N ARG A 72 -5.61 -7.97 27.36
CA ARG A 72 -6.98 -8.39 26.96
C ARG A 72 -7.19 -8.61 25.46
N ARG A 73 -6.13 -8.63 24.68
CA ARG A 73 -6.19 -8.65 23.21
C ARG A 73 -6.61 -9.99 22.65
N LYS A 74 -6.15 -11.11 23.24
CA LYS A 74 -6.42 -12.45 22.71
C LYS A 74 -7.91 -12.77 22.67
N GLU A 75 -8.64 -12.47 23.76
CA GLU A 75 -10.08 -12.70 23.86
C GLU A 75 -10.88 -11.85 22.87
N TYR A 76 -10.49 -10.58 22.68
CA TYR A 76 -11.10 -9.67 21.73
C TYR A 76 -10.92 -10.19 20.28
N PHE A 77 -9.75 -10.73 19.95
CA PHE A 77 -9.48 -11.29 18.63
C PHE A 77 -10.24 -12.58 18.35
N GLU A 78 -10.42 -13.44 19.33
CA GLU A 78 -11.26 -14.63 19.17
C GLU A 78 -12.72 -14.25 18.90
N ILE A 79 -13.24 -13.24 19.56
CA ILE A 79 -14.60 -12.72 19.32
C ILE A 79 -14.71 -12.11 17.92
N LEU A 80 -13.75 -11.26 17.51
CA LEU A 80 -13.71 -10.69 16.17
C LEU A 80 -13.60 -11.77 15.10
N LYS A 81 -12.72 -12.75 15.29
CA LYS A 81 -12.52 -13.87 14.38
C LYS A 81 -13.83 -14.63 14.13
N TYR A 82 -14.57 -14.93 15.21
CA TYR A 82 -15.84 -15.63 15.09
C TYR A 82 -16.91 -14.78 14.37
N GLY A 83 -17.04 -13.50 14.69
CA GLY A 83 -17.96 -12.56 14.03
C GLY A 83 -17.63 -12.40 12.55
N TYR A 84 -16.35 -12.23 12.22
CA TYR A 84 -15.89 -12.14 10.84
C TYR A 84 -16.14 -13.44 10.05
N TRP A 85 -15.87 -14.59 10.66
CA TRP A 85 -16.07 -15.88 10.00
C TRP A 85 -17.52 -16.09 9.57
N ASN A 86 -18.47 -15.78 10.47
CA ASN A 86 -19.89 -15.89 10.16
C ASN A 86 -20.34 -14.91 9.07
N LEU A 87 -19.87 -13.65 9.13
CA LEU A 87 -20.19 -12.62 8.15
C LEU A 87 -19.64 -13.00 6.76
N MET A 88 -18.35 -13.30 6.69
CA MET A 88 -17.67 -13.52 5.42
C MET A 88 -18.14 -14.78 4.71
N ARG A 89 -18.45 -15.84 5.44
CA ARG A 89 -18.92 -17.10 4.86
C ARG A 89 -20.32 -17.01 4.25
N ASN A 90 -21.15 -16.12 4.73
CA ASN A 90 -22.57 -16.05 4.37
C ASN A 90 -22.94 -14.77 3.60
N SER A 91 -21.99 -13.94 3.23
CA SER A 91 -22.23 -12.68 2.52
C SER A 91 -21.77 -12.76 1.08
N THR A 92 -22.37 -11.93 0.22
CA THR A 92 -21.74 -11.59 -1.07
C THR A 92 -20.60 -10.63 -0.79
N LEU A 93 -19.40 -11.00 -1.22
CA LEU A 93 -18.19 -10.24 -0.98
C LEU A 93 -17.71 -9.56 -2.26
N ILE A 94 -17.17 -8.36 -2.12
CA ILE A 94 -16.34 -7.69 -3.13
C ILE A 94 -14.96 -7.49 -2.52
N THR A 95 -13.91 -7.76 -3.29
CA THR A 95 -12.52 -7.52 -2.87
C THR A 95 -11.72 -6.83 -3.97
N ASN A 96 -10.51 -6.36 -3.62
CA ASN A 96 -9.70 -5.49 -4.47
C ASN A 96 -8.81 -6.22 -5.50
N SER A 97 -8.52 -7.51 -5.30
CA SER A 97 -7.56 -8.27 -6.12
C SER A 97 -7.83 -9.77 -6.06
N GLU A 98 -7.32 -10.52 -7.02
CA GLU A 98 -7.32 -11.98 -6.99
C GLU A 98 -6.46 -12.53 -5.84
N PHE A 99 -5.39 -11.82 -5.48
CA PHE A 99 -4.59 -12.14 -4.30
C PHE A 99 -5.43 -12.09 -3.03
N SER A 100 -6.19 -11.02 -2.82
CA SER A 100 -7.11 -10.88 -1.69
C SER A 100 -8.25 -11.89 -1.75
N ARG A 101 -8.79 -12.19 -2.95
CA ARG A 101 -9.82 -13.22 -3.12
C ARG A 101 -9.33 -14.59 -2.66
N ARG A 102 -8.13 -15.01 -3.09
CA ARG A 102 -7.54 -16.29 -2.64
C ARG A 102 -7.36 -16.31 -1.10
N ALA A 103 -6.90 -15.22 -0.51
CA ALA A 103 -6.76 -15.12 0.94
C ALA A 103 -8.11 -15.25 1.66
N ILE A 104 -9.18 -14.63 1.13
CA ILE A 104 -10.55 -14.74 1.68
C ILE A 104 -11.09 -16.16 1.56
N VAL A 105 -10.93 -16.80 0.40
CA VAL A 105 -11.32 -18.20 0.18
C VAL A 105 -10.63 -19.11 1.19
N ASN A 106 -9.32 -18.99 1.33
CA ASN A 106 -8.53 -19.79 2.26
C ASN A 106 -8.91 -19.54 3.73
N ALA A 107 -9.20 -18.29 4.09
CA ALA A 107 -9.52 -17.92 5.45
C ALA A 107 -10.95 -18.32 5.87
N PHE A 108 -11.93 -18.21 4.99
CA PHE A 108 -13.35 -18.30 5.34
C PHE A 108 -14.12 -19.38 4.58
N GLY A 109 -13.54 -19.96 3.53
CA GLY A 109 -14.22 -20.94 2.67
C GLY A 109 -15.40 -20.33 1.90
N SER A 110 -15.38 -19.01 1.65
CA SER A 110 -16.41 -18.30 0.87
C SER A 110 -16.09 -18.41 -0.61
N ASP A 111 -17.09 -18.69 -1.44
CA ASP A 111 -16.99 -18.77 -2.90
C ASP A 111 -17.76 -17.65 -3.63
N ASN A 112 -18.61 -16.93 -2.92
CA ASN A 112 -19.40 -15.81 -3.48
C ASN A 112 -18.63 -14.49 -3.39
N ILE A 113 -17.53 -14.38 -4.14
CA ILE A 113 -16.61 -13.26 -4.09
C ILE A 113 -16.39 -12.66 -5.48
N TYR A 114 -16.69 -11.39 -5.64
CA TYR A 114 -16.37 -10.59 -6.82
C TYR A 114 -15.06 -9.84 -6.60
N VAL A 115 -14.23 -9.77 -7.64
CA VAL A 115 -13.05 -8.91 -7.64
C VAL A 115 -13.38 -7.61 -8.35
N LEU A 116 -13.22 -6.49 -7.65
CA LEU A 116 -13.41 -5.15 -8.19
C LEU A 116 -12.31 -4.24 -7.63
N SER A 117 -11.34 -3.97 -8.46
CA SER A 117 -10.20 -3.14 -8.10
C SER A 117 -10.64 -1.71 -7.76
N PRO A 118 -10.16 -1.12 -6.65
CA PRO A 118 -10.50 0.25 -6.28
C PRO A 118 -9.98 1.24 -7.33
N PRO A 119 -10.70 2.34 -7.58
CA PRO A 119 -10.28 3.34 -8.53
C PRO A 119 -9.20 4.25 -7.94
N ILE A 120 -8.40 4.85 -8.82
CA ILE A 120 -7.46 5.93 -8.48
C ILE A 120 -7.78 7.19 -9.28
N ASP A 121 -7.31 8.34 -8.79
CA ASP A 121 -7.39 9.61 -9.52
C ASP A 121 -6.27 9.69 -10.57
N ILE A 122 -6.49 8.99 -11.71
CA ILE A 122 -5.52 8.91 -12.80
C ILE A 122 -5.14 10.29 -13.32
N GLU A 123 -6.10 11.20 -13.46
CA GLU A 123 -5.88 12.51 -14.08
C GLU A 123 -4.93 13.39 -13.27
N THR A 124 -5.09 13.43 -11.95
CA THR A 124 -4.19 14.21 -11.08
C THR A 124 -2.75 13.75 -11.24
N PHE A 125 -2.50 12.44 -11.24
CA PHE A 125 -1.12 11.93 -11.33
C PHE A 125 -0.57 11.98 -12.76
N ARG A 126 -1.39 11.75 -13.80
CA ARG A 126 -0.97 11.84 -15.20
C ARG A 126 -0.56 13.26 -15.60
N ASN A 127 -1.26 14.27 -15.09
CA ASN A 127 -0.92 15.66 -15.35
C ASN A 127 0.48 16.02 -14.84
N VAL A 128 0.96 15.38 -13.78
CA VAL A 128 2.34 15.54 -13.28
C VAL A 128 3.36 15.05 -14.31
N ALA A 129 3.11 13.90 -14.94
CA ALA A 129 3.98 13.36 -15.99
C ALA A 129 4.05 14.27 -17.23
N LEU A 130 2.92 14.85 -17.64
CA LEU A 130 2.85 15.76 -18.79
C LEU A 130 3.58 17.08 -18.56
N MET A 131 3.58 17.58 -17.32
CA MET A 131 4.30 18.80 -16.94
C MET A 131 5.83 18.58 -16.83
N ALA A 132 6.28 17.34 -16.73
CA ALA A 132 7.71 16.97 -16.68
C ALA A 132 8.37 16.88 -18.07
N ASN A 133 7.75 17.45 -19.14
CA ASN A 133 8.25 17.46 -20.53
C ASN A 133 9.50 18.31 -20.77
N GLY A 134 10.22 18.74 -19.72
CA GLY A 134 11.59 19.24 -19.78
C GLY A 134 12.60 18.10 -19.67
N ASP A 135 13.80 18.31 -20.14
CA ASP A 135 14.91 17.36 -20.30
C ASP A 135 14.99 16.25 -19.23
N ASP A 136 15.20 15.00 -19.71
CA ASP A 136 15.33 13.77 -18.92
C ASP A 136 16.40 13.79 -17.80
N GLU A 137 17.29 14.77 -17.82
CA GLU A 137 18.41 14.89 -16.87
C GLU A 137 17.99 15.26 -15.44
N THR A 138 16.72 15.66 -15.22
CA THR A 138 16.25 16.06 -13.88
C THR A 138 15.57 14.93 -13.11
N ASN A 139 15.15 13.86 -13.79
CA ASN A 139 14.33 12.79 -13.20
C ASN A 139 15.19 11.60 -12.73
N ASP A 140 16.10 11.85 -11.79
CA ASP A 140 17.07 10.83 -11.32
C ASP A 140 16.81 10.38 -9.87
N ILE A 141 15.57 10.56 -9.38
CA ILE A 141 15.19 10.17 -8.02
C ILE A 141 14.42 8.84 -8.04
N ILE A 142 14.65 8.03 -7.03
CA ILE A 142 13.86 6.84 -6.71
C ILE A 142 12.87 7.23 -5.61
N LEU A 143 11.59 6.96 -5.84
CA LEU A 143 10.51 7.30 -4.94
C LEU A 143 9.97 6.06 -4.21
N VAL A 144 9.75 6.19 -2.92
CA VAL A 144 8.99 5.25 -2.07
C VAL A 144 7.84 6.03 -1.43
N ILE A 145 6.60 5.59 -1.63
CA ILE A 145 5.43 6.15 -0.94
C ILE A 145 4.88 5.08 0.00
N SER A 146 4.97 5.32 1.31
CA SER A 146 4.49 4.36 2.29
C SER A 146 4.30 5.00 3.67
N ARG A 147 3.31 4.55 4.42
CA ARG A 147 3.26 4.86 5.86
C ARG A 147 4.56 4.41 6.52
N ILE A 148 5.07 5.22 7.46
CA ILE A 148 6.25 4.83 8.24
C ILE A 148 5.81 3.86 9.33
N ALA A 149 5.86 2.56 9.02
CA ALA A 149 5.40 1.50 9.91
C ALA A 149 6.19 0.20 9.65
N PRO A 150 6.45 -0.63 10.69
CA PRO A 150 7.31 -1.82 10.58
C PRO A 150 6.86 -2.83 9.51
N HIS A 151 5.53 -3.03 9.35
CA HIS A 151 4.99 -3.94 8.34
C HIS A 151 5.23 -3.46 6.90
N LYS A 152 5.55 -2.19 6.70
CA LYS A 152 5.87 -1.63 5.37
C LYS A 152 7.32 -1.88 4.94
N LYS A 153 8.15 -2.47 5.81
CA LYS A 153 9.51 -2.95 5.50
C LYS A 153 10.40 -1.89 4.83
N ILE A 154 10.37 -0.66 5.38
CA ILE A 154 11.14 0.48 4.85
C ILE A 154 12.65 0.21 4.89
N GLU A 155 13.10 -0.67 5.78
CA GLU A 155 14.48 -1.17 5.83
C GLU A 155 14.95 -1.74 4.49
N ASN A 156 14.05 -2.35 3.71
CA ASN A 156 14.37 -2.86 2.38
C ASN A 156 14.72 -1.73 1.39
N ALA A 157 14.02 -0.58 1.50
CA ALA A 157 14.36 0.60 0.70
C ALA A 157 15.73 1.19 1.10
N ILE A 158 16.06 1.20 2.40
CA ILE A 158 17.36 1.68 2.88
C ILE A 158 18.49 0.75 2.41
N LYS A 159 18.30 -0.58 2.47
CA LYS A 159 19.27 -1.56 1.93
C LYS A 159 19.49 -1.39 0.43
N LEU A 160 18.39 -1.21 -0.32
CA LEU A 160 18.44 -0.93 -1.75
C LEU A 160 19.20 0.37 -2.03
N ALA A 161 18.92 1.43 -1.30
CA ALA A 161 19.60 2.72 -1.43
C ALA A 161 21.13 2.59 -1.27
N LYS A 162 21.59 1.72 -0.36
CA LYS A 162 23.02 1.46 -0.18
C LYS A 162 23.64 0.85 -1.44
N ILE A 163 23.00 -0.16 -2.01
CA ILE A 163 23.51 -0.82 -3.24
C ILE A 163 23.55 0.20 -4.40
N LEU A 164 22.49 0.99 -4.56
CA LEU A 164 22.38 1.93 -5.67
C LEU A 164 23.35 3.12 -5.53
N LYS A 165 23.55 3.63 -4.31
CA LYS A 165 24.55 4.66 -4.03
C LYS A 165 25.97 4.17 -4.36
N ASP A 166 26.34 2.97 -3.91
CA ASP A 166 27.66 2.39 -4.15
C ASP A 166 27.95 2.17 -5.65
N ASN A 167 26.89 2.02 -6.45
CA ASN A 167 26.99 1.87 -7.91
C ASN A 167 26.73 3.18 -8.69
N ASN A 168 26.53 4.32 -8.02
CA ASN A 168 26.27 5.63 -8.62
C ASN A 168 25.09 5.63 -9.62
N VAL A 169 24.00 4.93 -9.31
CA VAL A 169 22.88 4.69 -10.24
C VAL A 169 21.91 5.86 -10.35
N SER A 170 21.68 6.57 -9.26
CA SER A 170 20.73 7.70 -9.20
C SER A 170 21.26 8.83 -8.33
N LYS A 171 20.61 10.01 -8.40
CA LYS A 171 20.94 11.16 -7.53
C LYS A 171 20.48 10.99 -6.09
N GLY A 172 19.53 10.06 -5.85
CA GLY A 172 19.04 9.78 -4.51
C GLY A 172 17.74 9.03 -4.43
N MET A 173 17.31 8.80 -3.20
CA MET A 173 16.03 8.16 -2.88
C MET A 173 15.23 9.04 -1.93
N LYS A 174 13.93 9.21 -2.19
CA LYS A 174 12.99 9.90 -1.30
C LYS A 174 11.93 8.95 -0.80
N ILE A 175 11.80 8.86 0.53
CA ILE A 175 10.75 8.08 1.21
C ILE A 175 9.70 9.07 1.72
N VAL A 176 8.52 9.05 1.10
CA VAL A 176 7.41 9.93 1.43
C VAL A 176 6.36 9.15 2.19
N GLY A 177 5.93 9.66 3.34
CA GLY A 177 4.87 8.99 4.06
C GLY A 177 4.43 9.63 5.35
N ASN A 178 3.29 9.15 5.84
CA ASN A 178 2.75 9.60 7.11
C ASN A 178 3.40 8.83 8.27
N LEU A 179 3.78 9.59 9.30
CA LEU A 179 4.33 9.07 10.54
C LEU A 179 3.32 9.30 11.68
N TYR A 180 2.86 8.20 12.26
CA TYR A 180 2.04 8.24 13.46
C TYR A 180 2.91 8.19 14.70
N TYR A 181 2.52 8.86 15.80
CA TYR A 181 3.30 9.02 17.01
C TYR A 181 3.77 7.67 17.62
N TYR A 182 3.00 6.61 17.52
CA TYR A 182 3.34 5.29 18.05
C TYR A 182 4.40 4.55 17.24
N PHE A 183 4.78 5.05 16.05
CA PHE A 183 5.89 4.53 15.24
C PHE A 183 7.13 5.43 15.29
N PHE A 184 7.21 6.37 16.22
CA PHE A 184 8.34 7.28 16.33
C PHE A 184 9.65 6.54 16.66
N ASP A 185 9.59 5.53 17.53
CA ASP A 185 10.77 4.68 17.85
C ASP A 185 11.30 3.99 16.58
N TYR A 186 10.38 3.35 15.82
CA TYR A 186 10.73 2.73 14.54
C TYR A 186 11.33 3.73 13.53
N TYR A 187 10.75 4.92 13.41
CA TYR A 187 11.32 5.97 12.56
C TYR A 187 12.73 6.39 13.00
N SER A 188 12.97 6.43 14.31
CA SER A 188 14.29 6.75 14.84
C SER A 188 15.32 5.67 14.52
N GLU A 189 14.92 4.39 14.56
CA GLU A 189 15.73 3.26 14.13
C GLU A 189 16.07 3.35 12.63
N LEU A 190 15.10 3.68 11.79
CA LEU A 190 15.34 3.89 10.34
C LEU A 190 16.33 5.02 10.09
N LYS A 191 16.22 6.14 10.79
CA LYS A 191 17.18 7.25 10.68
C LYS A 191 18.59 6.84 11.10
N GLN A 192 18.69 6.05 12.18
CA GLN A 192 19.98 5.54 12.62
C GLN A 192 20.59 4.61 11.56
N MET A 193 19.79 3.73 10.96
CA MET A 193 20.24 2.87 9.86
C MET A 193 20.76 3.68 8.66
N VAL A 194 20.10 4.79 8.31
CA VAL A 194 20.58 5.71 7.25
C VAL A 194 21.93 6.32 7.60
N LEU A 195 22.15 6.72 8.86
CA LEU A 195 23.42 7.24 9.35
C LEU A 195 24.52 6.18 9.31
N ASP A 196 24.25 4.98 9.85
CA ASP A 196 25.21 3.88 9.95
C ASP A 196 25.68 3.40 8.58
N LEU A 197 24.81 3.46 7.56
CA LEU A 197 25.13 3.08 6.18
C LEU A 197 25.70 4.23 5.34
N GLY A 198 25.88 5.42 5.93
CA GLY A 198 26.42 6.60 5.25
C GLY A 198 25.53 7.11 4.11
N LEU A 199 24.20 7.12 4.30
CA LEU A 199 23.21 7.45 3.27
C LEU A 199 22.58 8.85 3.43
N THR A 200 23.06 9.67 4.33
CA THR A 200 22.46 10.98 4.68
C THR A 200 22.42 11.99 3.53
N ASP A 201 23.33 11.87 2.58
CA ASP A 201 23.41 12.68 1.36
C ASP A 201 22.64 12.06 0.17
N TYR A 202 22.14 10.82 0.31
CA TYR A 202 21.49 10.07 -0.75
C TYR A 202 20.01 9.75 -0.47
N LEU A 203 19.63 9.50 0.79
CA LEU A 203 18.27 9.13 1.18
C LEU A 203 17.66 10.18 2.12
N THR A 204 16.46 10.67 1.78
CA THR A 204 15.69 11.61 2.58
C THR A 204 14.31 11.09 2.92
N PHE A 205 13.82 11.43 4.12
CA PHE A 205 12.45 11.19 4.54
C PHE A 205 11.63 12.48 4.44
N GLU A 206 10.53 12.42 3.70
CA GLU A 206 9.54 13.50 3.59
C GLU A 206 8.29 13.09 4.38
N ILE A 207 8.29 13.43 5.67
CA ILE A 207 7.25 13.00 6.61
C ILE A 207 6.06 13.96 6.57
N ASN A 208 4.84 13.39 6.45
CA ASN A 208 3.57 14.12 6.42
C ASN A 208 3.54 15.20 5.31
N ALA A 209 4.12 14.90 4.16
CA ALA A 209 4.16 15.81 3.03
C ALA A 209 2.73 16.13 2.54
N SER A 210 2.50 17.38 2.14
CA SER A 210 1.27 17.78 1.45
C SER A 210 1.18 17.11 0.07
N LEU A 211 -0.03 17.10 -0.52
CA LEU A 211 -0.21 16.57 -1.88
C LEU A 211 0.70 17.33 -2.89
N ASP A 212 0.77 18.65 -2.81
CA ASP A 212 1.60 19.45 -3.70
C ASP A 212 3.10 19.08 -3.59
N LYS A 213 3.58 18.84 -2.37
CA LYS A 213 4.94 18.38 -2.13
C LYS A 213 5.16 16.98 -2.70
N LEU A 214 4.22 16.06 -2.51
CA LEU A 214 4.26 14.72 -3.10
C LEU A 214 4.31 14.78 -4.63
N LEU A 215 3.43 15.58 -5.26
CA LEU A 215 3.40 15.76 -6.71
C LEU A 215 4.72 16.38 -7.25
N SER A 216 5.33 17.29 -6.48
CA SER A 216 6.66 17.83 -6.81
C SER A 216 7.73 16.74 -6.80
N ILE A 217 7.73 15.87 -5.79
CA ILE A 217 8.70 14.76 -5.68
C ILE A 217 8.48 13.73 -6.79
N ILE A 218 7.23 13.40 -7.10
CA ILE A 218 6.88 12.49 -8.22
C ILE A 218 7.48 13.03 -9.52
N ARG A 219 7.41 14.35 -9.75
CA ARG A 219 7.96 15.01 -10.96
C ARG A 219 9.48 14.86 -11.10
N GLU A 220 10.20 14.80 -9.98
CA GLU A 220 11.66 14.61 -9.93
C GLU A 220 12.05 13.12 -10.01
N SER A 221 11.07 12.21 -10.01
CA SER A 221 11.32 10.77 -9.88
C SER A 221 11.18 10.03 -11.22
N ARG A 222 11.98 8.96 -11.38
CA ARG A 222 11.92 8.05 -12.53
C ARG A 222 11.37 6.69 -12.16
N VAL A 223 11.73 6.20 -10.98
CA VAL A 223 11.38 4.87 -10.48
C VAL A 223 10.55 5.01 -9.21
N TYR A 224 9.54 4.19 -9.09
CA TYR A 224 8.85 3.93 -7.84
C TYR A 224 9.27 2.56 -7.31
N PHE A 225 9.79 2.50 -6.08
CA PHE A 225 10.15 1.26 -5.42
C PHE A 225 9.15 0.91 -4.32
N HIS A 226 8.64 -0.33 -4.31
CA HIS A 226 7.74 -0.83 -3.28
C HIS A 226 8.47 -1.82 -2.36
N PRO A 227 8.69 -1.49 -1.06
CA PRO A 227 9.54 -2.32 -0.19
C PRO A 227 8.80 -3.49 0.48
N MET A 228 7.45 -3.48 0.54
CA MET A 228 6.64 -4.46 1.27
C MET A 228 6.28 -5.65 0.38
N ILE A 229 6.57 -6.87 0.86
CA ILE A 229 6.12 -8.13 0.25
C ILE A 229 4.68 -8.41 0.66
N GLY A 230 3.87 -8.93 -0.27
CA GLY A 230 2.49 -9.32 0.02
C GLY A 230 1.51 -8.14 0.14
N GLU A 231 1.78 -7.01 -0.52
CA GLU A 231 0.82 -5.90 -0.59
C GLU A 231 -0.49 -6.38 -1.23
N HIS A 232 -1.61 -6.02 -0.63
CA HIS A 232 -2.92 -6.55 -1.02
C HIS A 232 -3.41 -6.05 -2.37
N PHE A 233 -3.10 -4.78 -2.70
CA PHE A 233 -3.44 -4.17 -3.98
C PHE A 233 -2.37 -3.17 -4.44
N GLY A 234 -2.11 -2.10 -3.67
CA GLY A 234 -1.03 -1.14 -3.96
C GLY A 234 -1.48 0.11 -4.70
N MET A 235 -2.40 0.89 -4.14
CA MET A 235 -2.86 2.15 -4.73
C MET A 235 -1.72 3.10 -5.06
N ALA A 236 -0.73 3.27 -4.16
CA ALA A 236 0.43 4.12 -4.40
C ALA A 236 1.28 3.68 -5.60
N VAL A 237 1.31 2.39 -5.92
CA VAL A 237 1.98 1.88 -7.14
C VAL A 237 1.23 2.35 -8.39
N LEU A 238 -0.10 2.24 -8.40
CA LEU A 238 -0.92 2.72 -9.52
C LEU A 238 -0.83 4.24 -9.69
N GLU A 239 -0.82 5.00 -8.61
CA GLU A 239 -0.62 6.46 -8.63
C GLU A 239 0.75 6.82 -9.26
N ALA A 240 1.80 6.12 -8.86
CA ALA A 240 3.13 6.28 -9.44
C ALA A 240 3.17 5.89 -10.92
N MET A 241 2.54 4.77 -11.30
CA MET A 241 2.40 4.35 -12.71
C MET A 241 1.60 5.37 -13.54
N ALA A 242 0.53 5.95 -12.98
CA ALA A 242 -0.22 7.02 -13.62
C ALA A 242 0.66 8.22 -13.97
N ALA A 243 1.56 8.57 -13.06
CA ALA A 243 2.57 9.61 -13.27
C ALA A 243 3.75 9.18 -14.17
N GLY A 244 3.71 7.97 -14.74
CA GLY A 244 4.75 7.47 -15.64
C GLY A 244 6.05 7.06 -14.94
N LEU A 245 6.03 6.78 -13.62
CA LEU A 245 7.17 6.18 -12.93
C LEU A 245 7.20 4.68 -13.22
N ILE A 246 8.40 4.14 -13.40
CA ILE A 246 8.60 2.69 -13.56
C ILE A 246 8.45 2.02 -12.20
N PRO A 247 7.45 1.13 -12.01
CA PRO A 247 7.25 0.45 -10.74
C PRO A 247 8.24 -0.70 -10.58
N VAL A 248 8.97 -0.77 -9.47
CA VAL A 248 9.79 -1.93 -9.10
C VAL A 248 9.22 -2.49 -7.81
N VAL A 249 8.63 -3.68 -7.88
CA VAL A 249 7.79 -4.24 -6.82
C VAL A 249 8.15 -5.70 -6.52
N PRO A 250 7.87 -6.23 -5.31
CA PRO A 250 8.02 -7.66 -5.04
C PRO A 250 7.14 -8.53 -5.94
N ASN A 251 7.67 -9.72 -6.32
CA ASN A 251 6.93 -10.74 -7.08
C ASN A 251 5.96 -11.51 -6.18
N GLU A 252 5.24 -10.80 -5.30
CA GLU A 252 4.22 -11.36 -4.41
C GLU A 252 3.21 -10.29 -4.01
N GLY A 253 1.94 -10.68 -4.00
CA GLY A 253 0.83 -9.78 -3.64
C GLY A 253 -0.05 -9.40 -4.81
N GLY A 254 -1.02 -8.52 -4.56
CA GLY A 254 -1.93 -7.99 -5.58
C GLY A 254 -1.23 -7.11 -6.63
N LEU A 255 -0.02 -6.65 -6.35
CA LEU A 255 0.80 -5.86 -7.27
C LEU A 255 1.14 -6.63 -8.56
N THR A 256 1.33 -7.96 -8.45
CA THR A 256 1.69 -8.82 -9.58
C THR A 256 0.60 -8.94 -10.64
N GLU A 257 -0.62 -8.49 -10.33
CA GLU A 257 -1.76 -8.54 -11.25
C GLU A 257 -1.78 -7.39 -12.29
N PHE A 258 -0.97 -6.34 -12.05
CA PHE A 258 -0.95 -5.19 -12.95
C PHE A 258 0.44 -4.61 -13.23
N VAL A 259 1.46 -4.93 -12.44
CA VAL A 259 2.85 -4.55 -12.73
C VAL A 259 3.45 -5.58 -13.69
N PRO A 260 4.08 -5.17 -14.81
CA PRO A 260 4.77 -6.09 -15.71
C PRO A 260 5.84 -6.94 -15.02
N GLN A 261 5.97 -8.19 -15.43
CA GLN A 261 6.84 -9.17 -14.76
C GLN A 261 8.32 -8.75 -14.73
N GLU A 262 8.78 -8.04 -15.75
CA GLU A 262 10.15 -7.51 -15.85
C GLU A 262 10.50 -6.50 -14.76
N TYR A 263 9.51 -5.92 -14.08
CA TYR A 263 9.69 -4.98 -12.96
C TYR A 263 9.39 -5.61 -11.59
N GLN A 264 9.23 -6.94 -11.55
CA GLN A 264 8.97 -7.68 -10.31
C GLN A 264 10.26 -8.35 -9.82
N PHE A 265 10.55 -8.26 -8.53
CA PHE A 265 11.76 -8.79 -7.92
C PHE A 265 11.48 -9.80 -6.80
N ASN A 266 12.43 -10.71 -6.55
CA ASN A 266 12.41 -11.65 -5.43
C ASN A 266 13.44 -11.28 -4.35
N THR A 267 14.51 -10.55 -4.70
CA THR A 267 15.56 -10.11 -3.76
C THR A 267 15.87 -8.63 -3.97
N ILE A 268 16.46 -7.98 -2.96
CA ILE A 268 16.84 -6.57 -3.05
C ILE A 268 17.93 -6.36 -4.11
N GLU A 269 18.82 -7.32 -4.30
CA GLU A 269 19.84 -7.30 -5.34
C GLU A 269 19.20 -7.31 -6.73
N GLN A 270 18.20 -8.18 -6.96
CA GLN A 270 17.44 -8.17 -8.21
C GLN A 270 16.68 -6.85 -8.42
N ALA A 271 16.11 -6.25 -7.38
CA ALA A 271 15.51 -4.93 -7.48
C ALA A 271 16.54 -3.86 -7.91
N ALA A 272 17.76 -3.94 -7.37
CA ALA A 272 18.85 -3.05 -7.78
C ALA A 272 19.21 -3.22 -9.26
N GLU A 273 19.34 -4.45 -9.75
CA GLU A 273 19.62 -4.75 -11.15
C GLU A 273 18.54 -4.21 -12.09
N ILE A 274 17.25 -4.40 -11.73
CA ILE A 274 16.13 -3.83 -12.49
C ILE A 274 16.23 -2.29 -12.55
N ILE A 275 16.49 -1.64 -11.42
CA ILE A 275 16.62 -0.18 -11.34
C ILE A 275 17.82 0.32 -12.15
N MET A 276 18.97 -0.34 -12.07
CA MET A 276 20.15 -0.02 -12.89
C MET A 276 19.82 -0.09 -14.38
N HIS A 277 19.12 -1.14 -14.82
CA HIS A 277 18.66 -1.28 -16.19
C HIS A 277 17.72 -0.14 -16.61
N VAL A 278 16.78 0.24 -15.76
CA VAL A 278 15.84 1.36 -16.02
C VAL A 278 16.58 2.66 -16.23
N PHE A 279 17.58 2.96 -15.39
CA PHE A 279 18.34 4.22 -15.49
C PHE A 279 19.25 4.26 -16.71
N THR A 280 19.77 3.12 -17.19
CA THR A 280 20.74 3.05 -18.28
C THR A 280 20.13 2.82 -19.66
N HIS A 281 18.97 2.11 -19.77
CA HIS A 281 18.50 1.60 -21.06
C HIS A 281 17.04 1.93 -21.40
N LEU A 282 16.24 2.38 -20.43
CA LEU A 282 14.79 2.47 -20.67
C LEU A 282 14.40 3.76 -21.39
N PRO A 283 13.70 3.67 -22.56
CA PRO A 283 13.26 4.83 -23.32
C PRO A 283 12.05 5.52 -22.65
N LYS A 284 11.87 6.82 -22.92
CA LYS A 284 10.70 7.60 -22.48
C LYS A 284 9.36 6.98 -22.87
N THR A 285 9.31 6.30 -24.00
CA THR A 285 8.10 5.64 -24.52
C THR A 285 7.55 4.59 -23.57
N GLU A 286 8.42 3.92 -22.78
CA GLU A 286 7.98 2.93 -21.80
C GLU A 286 7.22 3.58 -20.63
N ARG A 287 7.63 4.75 -20.18
CA ARG A 287 6.92 5.53 -19.16
C ARG A 287 5.49 5.90 -19.60
N ILE A 288 5.32 6.27 -20.88
CA ILE A 288 4.02 6.57 -21.47
C ILE A 288 3.15 5.31 -21.51
N LYS A 289 3.73 4.17 -21.93
CA LYS A 289 3.03 2.87 -21.97
C LYS A 289 2.54 2.49 -20.58
N ILE A 290 3.40 2.53 -19.56
CA ILE A 290 3.07 2.25 -18.16
C ILE A 290 1.90 3.13 -17.69
N SER A 291 1.93 4.43 -17.99
CA SER A 291 0.85 5.36 -17.63
C SER A 291 -0.47 5.07 -18.36
N ASN A 292 -0.45 4.49 -19.54
CA ASN A 292 -1.65 4.14 -20.30
C ASN A 292 -2.26 2.81 -19.84
N ASP A 293 -1.44 1.85 -19.41
CA ASP A 293 -1.87 0.51 -19.03
C ASP A 293 -2.79 0.50 -17.79
N ILE A 294 -2.78 1.59 -16.99
CA ILE A 294 -3.60 1.68 -15.78
C ILE A 294 -5.01 2.28 -16.00
N ASN A 295 -5.42 2.59 -17.22
CA ASN A 295 -6.75 3.19 -17.51
C ASN A 295 -7.92 2.35 -16.98
N LYS A 296 -7.75 1.03 -16.88
CA LYS A 296 -8.72 0.10 -16.31
C LYS A 296 -9.00 0.32 -14.81
N PHE A 297 -8.21 1.15 -14.12
CA PHE A 297 -8.41 1.51 -12.71
C PHE A 297 -9.04 2.91 -12.55
N SER A 298 -9.69 3.44 -13.58
CA SER A 298 -10.40 4.71 -13.53
C SER A 298 -11.70 4.61 -12.73
N ASN A 299 -12.21 5.75 -12.27
CA ASN A 299 -13.51 5.85 -11.61
C ASN A 299 -14.66 5.31 -12.48
N SER A 300 -14.63 5.53 -13.80
CA SER A 300 -15.66 5.04 -14.73
C SER A 300 -15.70 3.52 -14.77
N HIS A 301 -14.54 2.86 -14.91
CA HIS A 301 -14.46 1.39 -14.90
C HIS A 301 -14.93 0.79 -13.58
N TYR A 302 -14.60 1.44 -12.45
CA TYR A 302 -15.08 0.99 -11.15
C TYR A 302 -16.61 1.05 -11.06
N ILE A 303 -17.21 2.18 -11.49
CA ILE A 303 -18.67 2.36 -11.47
C ILE A 303 -19.37 1.33 -12.35
N GLU A 304 -18.89 1.12 -13.59
CA GLU A 304 -19.41 0.13 -14.53
C GLU A 304 -19.31 -1.30 -13.96
N GLY A 305 -18.16 -1.64 -13.38
CA GLY A 305 -17.96 -2.94 -12.73
C GLY A 305 -18.88 -3.16 -11.56
N PHE A 306 -19.06 -2.15 -10.70
CA PHE A 306 -19.97 -2.22 -9.56
C PHE A 306 -21.43 -2.35 -10.01
N GLN A 307 -21.85 -1.59 -11.02
CA GLN A 307 -23.21 -1.69 -11.59
C GLN A 307 -23.47 -3.09 -12.18
N THR A 308 -22.48 -3.69 -12.84
CA THR A 308 -22.57 -5.04 -13.40
C THR A 308 -22.80 -6.07 -12.27
N ILE A 309 -22.01 -6.01 -11.21
CA ILE A 309 -22.17 -6.87 -10.03
C ILE A 309 -23.58 -6.71 -9.42
N LEU A 310 -24.01 -5.47 -9.24
CA LEU A 310 -25.31 -5.15 -8.66
C LEU A 310 -26.47 -5.72 -9.51
N ASN A 311 -26.44 -5.53 -10.82
CA ASN A 311 -27.45 -6.04 -11.75
C ASN A 311 -27.51 -7.57 -11.74
N GLU A 312 -26.35 -8.24 -11.68
CA GLU A 312 -26.30 -9.69 -11.56
C GLU A 312 -26.96 -10.17 -10.26
N LEU A 313 -26.64 -9.57 -9.13
CA LEU A 313 -27.24 -9.91 -7.83
C LEU A 313 -28.74 -9.68 -7.80
N LEU A 314 -29.23 -8.58 -8.37
CA LEU A 314 -30.66 -8.28 -8.48
C LEU A 314 -31.39 -9.28 -9.39
N SER A 315 -30.73 -9.74 -10.46
CA SER A 315 -31.34 -10.74 -11.38
C SER A 315 -31.47 -12.12 -10.74
N ARG A 316 -30.52 -12.53 -9.89
CA ARG A 316 -30.57 -13.79 -9.14
C ARG A 316 -31.73 -13.82 -8.12
N ARG A 317 -32.14 -12.67 -7.58
CA ARG A 317 -33.26 -12.55 -6.63
C ARG A 317 -34.63 -12.62 -7.27
N ARG A 318 -34.73 -12.41 -8.59
CA ARG A 318 -36.01 -12.47 -9.31
C ARG A 318 -36.37 -13.89 -9.81
N LYS A 319 -35.44 -14.81 -9.68
CA LYS A 319 -35.62 -16.24 -9.95
C LYS A 319 -35.86 -17.01 -8.65
#